data_44fe3976917357023f80337166bf97fb
#
_entry.id   44fe3976917357023f80337166bf97fb
#
_cell.length_a   1.000
_cell.length_b   1.000
_cell.length_c   1.000
_cell.angle_alpha   90.00
_cell.angle_beta   90.00
_cell.angle_gamma   90.00
#
_symmetry.space_group_name_H-M   'P 1'
#
loop_
_entity.id
_entity.type
_entity.pdbx_description
1 polymer ?
#
loop_
_entity_poly.entity_id
_entity_poly.type
_entity_poly.pdbx_seq_one_letter_code
_entity_poly.pdbx_strand_id
1 'polypeptide(L)'
;MRPLHPIDFIFLSLEKRQQPMHVGGLFLFQIPENAPETFIQDLVEDIRNSQSMPIPPFNNKLNGLFWDEDPEFDLDHHFRHIALPHPGRIRELLTYISQEHSALIDRAKPLWTCHIIEGIEGNRFAMYVKIHHAMVDGIAGMRLLEKSLSHDPDAKSIVPPWCVEGRRAKRLKEPKASRFKNIAAGLKSQLEATPRVMYELSQTVMKDMGRNPDYVSSFQAPSSILNQRVSSSRRFAAQSYEFARLHKIAKALGVTINDIVLAICSGALREYLLSQNALPRKPLIAM
;
A
#
# COMPACT_ATOMS: atom_id res chain seq x y z
N MET A 1 -6.50 -11.53 20.66
CA MET A 1 -5.72 -10.29 20.94
C MET A 1 -4.26 -10.47 20.61
N ARG A 2 -3.67 -9.57 19.84
CA ARG A 2 -2.25 -9.51 19.50
C ARG A 2 -1.76 -8.07 19.73
N PRO A 3 -0.66 -7.83 20.47
CA PRO A 3 -0.15 -6.48 20.67
C PRO A 3 0.27 -5.85 19.34
N LEU A 4 0.09 -4.53 19.23
CA LEU A 4 0.61 -3.73 18.13
C LEU A 4 2.13 -3.83 18.09
N HIS A 5 2.70 -3.92 16.91
CA HIS A 5 4.14 -3.75 16.76
C HIS A 5 4.50 -2.26 16.95
N PRO A 6 5.66 -1.89 17.52
CA PRO A 6 6.04 -0.49 17.72
C PRO A 6 5.94 0.37 16.47
N ILE A 7 6.31 -0.18 15.31
CA ILE A 7 6.20 0.51 14.02
C ILE A 7 4.73 0.71 13.62
N ASP A 8 3.85 -0.30 13.83
CA ASP A 8 2.42 -0.19 13.57
C ASP A 8 1.81 0.95 14.42
N PHE A 9 2.22 1.03 15.70
CA PHE A 9 1.79 2.11 16.60
C PHE A 9 2.25 3.50 16.14
N ILE A 10 3.47 3.62 15.61
CA ILE A 10 3.98 4.89 15.06
C ILE A 10 3.10 5.34 13.88
N PHE A 11 2.81 4.47 12.92
CA PHE A 11 1.93 4.79 11.79
C PHE A 11 0.54 5.25 12.26
N LEU A 12 -0.07 4.52 13.20
CA LEU A 12 -1.37 4.87 13.76
C LEU A 12 -1.37 6.19 14.52
N SER A 13 -0.28 6.51 15.22
CA SER A 13 -0.13 7.75 16.00
C SER A 13 0.16 8.97 15.14
N LEU A 14 0.90 8.80 14.05
CA LEU A 14 1.23 9.87 13.11
C LEU A 14 0.08 10.18 12.13
N GLU A 15 -0.87 9.26 11.99
CA GLU A 15 -1.97 9.46 11.05
C GLU A 15 -2.83 10.67 11.43
N LYS A 16 -3.03 11.53 10.47
CA LYS A 16 -3.92 12.69 10.53
C LYS A 16 -4.72 12.77 9.24
N ARG A 17 -5.84 13.49 9.27
CA ARG A 17 -6.66 13.70 8.07
C ARG A 17 -5.87 14.27 6.89
N GLN A 18 -4.88 15.12 7.16
CA GLN A 18 -3.99 15.68 6.16
C GLN A 18 -2.84 14.74 5.79
N GLN A 19 -2.53 13.78 6.63
CA GLN A 19 -1.42 12.84 6.47
C GLN A 19 -1.92 11.42 6.75
N PRO A 20 -2.70 10.84 5.84
CA PRO A 20 -3.14 9.45 5.98
C PRO A 20 -1.94 8.50 5.89
N MET A 21 -2.02 7.42 6.64
CA MET A 21 -0.98 6.38 6.71
C MET A 21 -1.44 5.08 6.06
N HIS A 22 -2.20 5.19 4.99
CA HIS A 22 -2.59 4.07 4.14
C HIS A 22 -1.88 4.13 2.78
N VAL A 23 -1.79 2.99 2.14
CA VAL A 23 -1.30 2.83 0.77
C VAL A 23 -2.44 2.35 -0.11
N GLY A 24 -2.38 2.68 -1.39
CA GLY A 24 -3.33 2.22 -2.40
C GLY A 24 -2.62 1.54 -3.55
N GLY A 25 -3.20 0.44 -4.05
CA GLY A 25 -2.83 -0.21 -5.28
C GLY A 25 -3.98 -0.12 -6.28
N LEU A 26 -3.70 0.34 -7.49
CA LEU A 26 -4.65 0.37 -8.60
C LEU A 26 -4.18 -0.60 -9.69
N PHE A 27 -5.03 -1.56 -10.02
CA PHE A 27 -4.78 -2.57 -11.04
C PHE A 27 -5.83 -2.45 -12.13
N LEU A 28 -5.37 -2.36 -13.38
CA LEU A 28 -6.21 -2.32 -14.56
C LEU A 28 -6.17 -3.68 -15.24
N PHE A 29 -7.35 -4.20 -15.55
CA PHE A 29 -7.52 -5.48 -16.22
C PHE A 29 -8.27 -5.28 -17.53
N GLN A 30 -7.95 -6.11 -18.52
CA GLN A 30 -8.69 -6.22 -19.76
C GLN A 30 -9.77 -7.29 -19.57
N ILE A 31 -11.00 -6.98 -19.93
CA ILE A 31 -12.07 -7.99 -19.99
C ILE A 31 -11.80 -8.87 -21.22
N PRO A 32 -11.86 -10.21 -21.11
CA PRO A 32 -11.67 -11.10 -22.25
C PRO A 32 -12.66 -10.79 -23.39
N GLU A 33 -12.22 -10.89 -24.64
CA GLU A 33 -13.07 -10.56 -25.81
C GLU A 33 -14.36 -11.36 -25.88
N ASN A 34 -14.33 -12.62 -25.42
CA ASN A 34 -15.48 -13.54 -25.43
C ASN A 34 -16.19 -13.63 -24.07
N ALA A 35 -15.92 -12.71 -23.15
CA ALA A 35 -16.57 -12.69 -21.84
C ALA A 35 -18.07 -12.31 -22.01
N PRO A 36 -18.97 -12.89 -21.21
CA PRO A 36 -20.37 -12.48 -21.18
C PRO A 36 -20.49 -11.03 -20.66
N GLU A 37 -21.58 -10.36 -20.99
CA GLU A 37 -21.88 -9.01 -20.47
C GLU A 37 -21.95 -8.99 -18.94
N THR A 38 -22.28 -10.11 -18.31
CA THR A 38 -22.36 -10.29 -16.84
C THR A 38 -20.99 -10.54 -16.19
N PHE A 39 -19.89 -10.58 -16.96
CA PHE A 39 -18.56 -11.01 -16.47
C PHE A 39 -18.14 -10.34 -15.16
N ILE A 40 -18.34 -9.02 -15.02
CA ILE A 40 -17.93 -8.30 -13.81
C ILE A 40 -18.90 -8.60 -12.66
N GLN A 41 -20.19 -8.70 -12.94
CA GLN A 41 -21.20 -9.08 -11.94
C GLN A 41 -20.92 -10.48 -11.41
N ASP A 42 -20.67 -11.44 -12.30
CA ASP A 42 -20.34 -12.82 -11.94
C ASP A 42 -19.05 -12.89 -11.11
N LEU A 43 -18.02 -12.13 -11.50
CA LEU A 43 -16.76 -11.97 -10.73
C LEU A 43 -17.02 -11.45 -9.31
N VAL A 44 -17.85 -10.43 -9.19
CA VAL A 44 -18.18 -9.82 -7.88
C VAL A 44 -18.99 -10.79 -7.03
N GLU A 45 -19.95 -11.50 -7.62
CA GLU A 45 -20.74 -12.52 -6.95
C GLU A 45 -19.89 -13.70 -6.49
N ASP A 46 -18.98 -14.17 -7.32
CA ASP A 46 -18.04 -15.24 -6.97
C ASP A 46 -17.16 -14.84 -5.77
N ILE A 47 -16.68 -13.61 -5.74
CA ILE A 47 -15.90 -13.07 -4.61
C ILE A 47 -16.77 -13.00 -3.35
N ARG A 48 -18.00 -12.53 -3.42
CA ARG A 48 -18.94 -12.42 -2.28
C ARG A 48 -19.38 -13.77 -1.76
N ASN A 49 -19.69 -14.67 -2.67
CA ASN A 49 -20.17 -16.02 -2.36
C ASN A 49 -19.03 -16.99 -2.02
N SER A 50 -17.77 -16.57 -2.23
CA SER A 50 -16.65 -17.37 -1.78
C SER A 50 -16.80 -17.57 -0.27
N GLN A 51 -16.96 -18.82 0.18
CA GLN A 51 -17.06 -19.17 1.62
C GLN A 51 -15.77 -18.85 2.41
N SER A 52 -14.85 -18.19 1.78
CA SER A 52 -13.53 -17.86 2.32
C SER A 52 -13.63 -16.59 3.16
N MET A 53 -13.82 -16.76 4.46
CA MET A 53 -13.73 -15.65 5.39
C MET A 53 -12.33 -15.03 5.38
N PRO A 54 -12.23 -13.69 5.47
CA PRO A 54 -10.94 -13.03 5.59
C PRO A 54 -10.13 -13.59 6.74
N ILE A 55 -8.84 -13.77 6.49
CA ILE A 55 -7.90 -14.27 7.49
C ILE A 55 -7.04 -13.14 8.04
N PRO A 56 -6.44 -13.29 9.23
CA PRO A 56 -5.54 -12.28 9.77
C PRO A 56 -4.42 -11.89 8.77
N PRO A 57 -4.16 -10.57 8.60
CA PRO A 57 -4.65 -9.45 9.40
C PRO A 57 -5.99 -8.84 8.96
N PHE A 58 -6.62 -9.32 7.91
CA PHE A 58 -7.75 -8.66 7.24
C PHE A 58 -9.08 -8.76 8.00
N ASN A 59 -9.21 -9.70 8.93
CA ASN A 59 -10.36 -9.80 9.83
C ASN A 59 -10.11 -9.15 11.20
N ASN A 60 -8.97 -8.45 11.37
CA ASN A 60 -8.60 -7.87 12.65
C ASN A 60 -8.85 -6.36 12.67
N LYS A 61 -9.48 -5.87 13.75
CA LYS A 61 -9.64 -4.45 14.06
C LYS A 61 -8.76 -4.00 15.21
N LEU A 62 -8.65 -2.69 15.36
CA LEU A 62 -7.94 -2.08 16.49
C LEU A 62 -8.78 -2.16 17.77
N ASN A 63 -8.15 -2.60 18.85
CA ASN A 63 -8.71 -2.54 20.19
C ASN A 63 -7.63 -2.01 21.15
N GLY A 64 -7.60 -0.69 21.35
CA GLY A 64 -6.54 0.00 22.09
C GLY A 64 -5.17 -0.24 21.45
N LEU A 65 -4.25 -0.89 22.17
CA LEU A 65 -2.91 -1.25 21.69
C LEU A 65 -2.82 -2.68 21.14
N PHE A 66 -3.95 -3.27 20.79
CA PHE A 66 -4.02 -4.65 20.32
C PHE A 66 -4.77 -4.75 19.01
N TRP A 67 -4.41 -5.75 18.23
CA TRP A 67 -5.21 -6.28 17.14
C TRP A 67 -6.12 -7.38 17.68
N ASP A 68 -7.39 -7.28 17.41
CA ASP A 68 -8.39 -8.26 17.81
C ASP A 68 -9.23 -8.68 16.61
N GLU A 69 -9.74 -9.90 16.64
CA GLU A 69 -10.67 -10.35 15.60
C GLU A 69 -11.96 -9.53 15.69
N ASP A 70 -12.47 -9.09 14.54
CA ASP A 70 -13.74 -8.37 14.49
C ASP A 70 -14.90 -9.38 14.45
N PRO A 71 -15.69 -9.51 15.53
CA PRO A 71 -16.81 -10.44 15.57
C PRO A 71 -17.98 -10.00 14.70
N GLU A 72 -18.00 -8.72 14.31
CA GLU A 72 -19.03 -8.10 13.46
C GLU A 72 -18.45 -7.75 12.08
N PHE A 73 -17.53 -8.61 11.59
CA PHE A 73 -16.93 -8.39 10.28
C PHE A 73 -18.01 -8.42 9.20
N ASP A 74 -18.05 -7.38 8.40
CA ASP A 74 -18.96 -7.21 7.28
C ASP A 74 -18.17 -6.98 5.99
N LEU A 75 -18.24 -7.93 5.08
CA LEU A 75 -17.52 -7.87 3.81
C LEU A 75 -17.99 -6.71 2.94
N ASP A 76 -19.28 -6.37 2.94
CA ASP A 76 -19.85 -5.28 2.13
C ASP A 76 -19.33 -3.90 2.55
N HIS A 77 -18.87 -3.75 3.80
CA HIS A 77 -18.15 -2.55 4.21
C HIS A 77 -16.78 -2.43 3.53
N HIS A 78 -16.10 -3.55 3.33
CA HIS A 78 -14.73 -3.61 2.84
C HIS A 78 -14.61 -3.82 1.34
N PHE A 79 -15.52 -4.58 0.75
CA PHE A 79 -15.52 -4.93 -0.66
C PHE A 79 -16.69 -4.27 -1.39
N ARG A 80 -16.38 -3.44 -2.36
CA ARG A 80 -17.38 -2.61 -3.06
C ARG A 80 -17.33 -2.85 -4.57
N HIS A 81 -18.50 -2.89 -5.20
CA HIS A 81 -18.66 -2.86 -6.62
C HIS A 81 -19.13 -1.48 -7.07
N ILE A 82 -18.41 -0.84 -7.99
CA ILE A 82 -18.57 0.55 -8.41
C ILE A 82 -18.68 0.60 -9.93
N ALA A 83 -19.71 1.27 -10.45
CA ALA A 83 -19.81 1.62 -11.85
C ALA A 83 -19.37 3.08 -12.06
N LEU A 84 -18.47 3.32 -13.03
CA LEU A 84 -18.10 4.67 -13.39
C LEU A 84 -19.18 5.35 -14.24
N PRO A 85 -19.33 6.69 -14.13
CA PRO A 85 -20.16 7.46 -15.05
C PRO A 85 -19.67 7.29 -16.49
N HIS A 86 -20.60 7.17 -17.44
CA HIS A 86 -20.25 7.19 -18.86
C HIS A 86 -19.53 8.50 -19.23
N PRO A 87 -18.48 8.50 -20.09
CA PRO A 87 -17.97 7.38 -20.90
C PRO A 87 -16.89 6.52 -20.22
N GLY A 88 -16.58 6.69 -18.95
CA GLY A 88 -15.64 5.83 -18.20
C GLY A 88 -14.18 5.98 -18.63
N ARG A 89 -13.77 7.22 -19.01
CA ARG A 89 -12.37 7.48 -19.36
C ARG A 89 -11.45 7.31 -18.16
N ILE A 90 -10.19 7.10 -18.41
CA ILE A 90 -9.18 6.99 -17.35
C ILE A 90 -9.22 8.18 -16.36
N ARG A 91 -9.62 9.36 -16.81
CA ARG A 91 -9.77 10.55 -15.96
C ARG A 91 -10.86 10.37 -14.90
N GLU A 92 -12.00 9.78 -15.25
CA GLU A 92 -13.09 9.51 -14.32
C GLU A 92 -12.64 8.49 -13.26
N LEU A 93 -11.94 7.43 -13.67
CA LEU A 93 -11.32 6.47 -12.76
C LEU A 93 -10.35 7.15 -11.79
N LEU A 94 -9.39 7.91 -12.28
CA LEU A 94 -8.39 8.59 -11.43
C LEU A 94 -9.02 9.63 -10.51
N THR A 95 -10.13 10.27 -10.91
CA THR A 95 -10.89 11.17 -10.05
C THR A 95 -11.53 10.41 -8.90
N TYR A 96 -12.20 9.30 -9.18
CA TYR A 96 -12.78 8.43 -8.17
C TYR A 96 -11.71 7.94 -7.18
N ILE A 97 -10.60 7.40 -7.68
CA ILE A 97 -9.48 6.95 -6.83
C ILE A 97 -8.93 8.08 -5.97
N SER A 98 -8.80 9.29 -6.51
CA SER A 98 -8.33 10.46 -5.76
C SER A 98 -9.24 10.78 -4.56
N GLN A 99 -10.56 10.66 -4.73
CA GLN A 99 -11.54 10.88 -3.67
C GLN A 99 -11.45 9.78 -2.61
N GLU A 100 -11.48 8.52 -3.02
CA GLU A 100 -11.36 7.37 -2.11
C GLU A 100 -10.03 7.36 -1.35
N HIS A 101 -8.93 7.70 -2.02
CA HIS A 101 -7.61 7.79 -1.38
C HIS A 101 -7.48 8.99 -0.42
N SER A 102 -8.30 10.02 -0.58
CA SER A 102 -8.33 11.18 0.32
C SER A 102 -9.02 10.88 1.66
N ALA A 103 -9.95 9.92 1.68
CA ALA A 103 -10.68 9.52 2.87
C ALA A 103 -9.84 8.63 3.78
N LEU A 104 -9.88 8.88 5.10
CA LEU A 104 -9.29 7.96 6.07
C LEU A 104 -10.08 6.64 6.09
N ILE A 105 -9.39 5.56 6.46
CA ILE A 105 -10.02 4.28 6.75
C ILE A 105 -10.63 4.35 8.16
N ASP A 106 -11.85 3.81 8.33
CA ASP A 106 -12.52 3.75 9.62
C ASP A 106 -11.73 2.84 10.58
N ARG A 107 -11.30 3.41 11.71
CA ARG A 107 -10.53 2.69 12.73
C ARG A 107 -11.36 1.75 13.59
N ALA A 108 -12.69 1.84 13.55
CA ALA A 108 -13.59 0.91 14.23
C ALA A 108 -13.71 -0.44 13.52
N LYS A 109 -13.22 -0.54 12.29
CA LYS A 109 -13.26 -1.72 11.43
C LYS A 109 -11.83 -2.18 11.07
N PRO A 110 -11.63 -3.36 10.48
CA PRO A 110 -10.37 -3.74 9.85
C PRO A 110 -9.91 -2.69 8.81
N LEU A 111 -8.62 -2.33 8.84
CA LEU A 111 -8.12 -1.13 8.18
C LEU A 111 -7.80 -1.33 6.70
N TRP A 112 -8.78 -1.75 5.91
CA TRP A 112 -8.63 -1.95 4.47
C TRP A 112 -9.96 -1.78 3.72
N THR A 113 -9.90 -1.48 2.42
CA THR A 113 -11.02 -1.55 1.47
C THR A 113 -10.52 -2.05 0.12
N CYS A 114 -11.40 -2.71 -0.64
CA CYS A 114 -11.16 -3.16 -2.00
C CYS A 114 -12.37 -2.82 -2.86
N HIS A 115 -12.13 -2.20 -4.02
CA HIS A 115 -13.19 -1.80 -4.95
C HIS A 115 -12.95 -2.46 -6.30
N ILE A 116 -13.95 -3.16 -6.83
CA ILE A 116 -14.02 -3.52 -8.23
C ILE A 116 -14.77 -2.40 -8.96
N ILE A 117 -14.16 -1.87 -10.00
CA ILE A 117 -14.64 -0.68 -10.71
C ILE A 117 -14.85 -1.04 -12.17
N GLU A 118 -16.10 -1.02 -12.61
CA GLU A 118 -16.51 -1.31 -13.99
C GLU A 118 -16.81 -0.04 -14.79
N GLY A 119 -17.11 -0.21 -16.07
CA GLY A 119 -17.49 0.86 -16.97
C GLY A 119 -16.29 1.70 -17.46
N ILE A 120 -15.09 1.14 -17.50
CA ILE A 120 -13.89 1.81 -18.02
C ILE A 120 -13.82 1.60 -19.51
N GLU A 121 -13.58 2.68 -20.27
CA GLU A 121 -13.42 2.64 -21.74
C GLU A 121 -12.36 1.60 -22.17
N GLY A 122 -12.57 1.01 -23.37
CA GLY A 122 -11.66 0.00 -23.93
C GLY A 122 -11.85 -1.39 -23.34
N ASN A 123 -13.08 -1.73 -22.92
CA ASN A 123 -13.44 -3.04 -22.36
C ASN A 123 -12.56 -3.45 -21.16
N ARG A 124 -12.42 -2.55 -20.20
CA ARG A 124 -11.56 -2.72 -19.00
C ARG A 124 -12.34 -2.58 -17.71
N PHE A 125 -11.79 -3.16 -16.67
CA PHE A 125 -12.19 -2.92 -15.31
C PHE A 125 -10.96 -2.67 -14.42
N ALA A 126 -11.17 -2.20 -13.21
CA ALA A 126 -10.08 -1.97 -12.27
C ALA A 126 -10.37 -2.59 -10.91
N MET A 127 -9.31 -2.97 -10.22
CA MET A 127 -9.33 -3.26 -8.80
C MET A 127 -8.50 -2.19 -8.07
N TYR A 128 -9.11 -1.54 -7.10
CA TYR A 128 -8.43 -0.61 -6.21
C TYR A 128 -8.45 -1.15 -4.79
N VAL A 129 -7.26 -1.33 -4.21
CA VAL A 129 -7.09 -1.82 -2.84
C VAL A 129 -6.44 -0.73 -2.01
N LYS A 130 -7.03 -0.40 -0.87
CA LYS A 130 -6.50 0.55 0.09
C LYS A 130 -6.29 -0.15 1.44
N ILE A 131 -5.08 -0.09 1.98
CA ILE A 131 -4.69 -0.79 3.21
C ILE A 131 -3.86 0.15 4.09
N HIS A 132 -4.14 0.18 5.39
CA HIS A 132 -3.33 0.94 6.32
C HIS A 132 -1.94 0.30 6.53
N HIS A 133 -0.90 1.12 6.57
CA HIS A 133 0.49 0.65 6.72
C HIS A 133 0.73 -0.18 7.98
N ALA A 134 -0.05 0.04 9.05
CA ALA A 134 0.03 -0.77 10.27
C ALA A 134 -0.42 -2.22 10.07
N MET A 135 -1.23 -2.54 9.03
CA MET A 135 -1.68 -3.91 8.77
C MET A 135 -0.66 -4.70 7.95
N VAL A 136 -0.19 -4.11 6.87
CA VAL A 136 0.62 -4.79 5.85
C VAL A 136 1.68 -3.82 5.35
N ASP A 137 2.94 -4.24 5.33
CA ASP A 137 4.00 -3.50 4.66
C ASP A 137 3.91 -3.65 3.12
N GLY A 138 4.55 -2.72 2.40
CA GLY A 138 4.46 -2.67 0.93
C GLY A 138 4.89 -3.97 0.25
N ILE A 139 5.96 -4.62 0.72
CA ILE A 139 6.46 -5.87 0.13
C ILE A 139 5.48 -7.03 0.41
N ALA A 140 4.94 -7.10 1.63
CA ALA A 140 3.94 -8.11 1.97
C ALA A 140 2.63 -7.91 1.18
N GLY A 141 2.20 -6.65 0.99
CA GLY A 141 1.04 -6.31 0.17
C GLY A 141 1.18 -6.75 -1.29
N MET A 142 2.32 -6.45 -1.92
CA MET A 142 2.61 -6.88 -3.28
C MET A 142 2.60 -8.41 -3.44
N ARG A 143 3.18 -9.13 -2.48
CA ARG A 143 3.18 -10.60 -2.49
C ARG A 143 1.79 -11.21 -2.27
N LEU A 144 0.94 -10.57 -1.48
CA LEU A 144 -0.44 -11.01 -1.30
C LEU A 144 -1.22 -10.88 -2.62
N LEU A 145 -1.08 -9.74 -3.29
CA LEU A 145 -1.70 -9.49 -4.59
C LEU A 145 -1.18 -10.46 -5.66
N GLU A 146 0.13 -10.65 -5.77
CA GLU A 146 0.72 -11.61 -6.70
C GLU A 146 0.15 -13.03 -6.49
N LYS A 147 -0.02 -13.46 -5.25
CA LYS A 147 -0.59 -14.78 -4.94
C LYS A 147 -2.09 -14.88 -5.17
N SER A 148 -2.82 -13.76 -5.16
CA SER A 148 -4.26 -13.74 -5.44
C SER A 148 -4.57 -13.75 -6.93
N LEU A 149 -3.59 -13.45 -7.78
CA LEU A 149 -3.73 -13.47 -9.23
C LEU A 149 -3.25 -14.81 -9.79
N SER A 150 -4.02 -15.39 -10.70
CA SER A 150 -3.62 -16.59 -11.45
C SER A 150 -2.80 -16.21 -12.68
N HIS A 151 -1.82 -17.05 -13.01
CA HIS A 151 -1.14 -17.01 -14.31
C HIS A 151 -1.92 -17.75 -15.40
N ASP A 152 -2.91 -18.54 -15.01
CA ASP A 152 -3.80 -19.27 -15.91
C ASP A 152 -5.05 -18.41 -16.15
N PRO A 153 -5.30 -17.95 -17.39
CA PRO A 153 -6.48 -17.16 -17.72
C PRO A 153 -7.80 -17.96 -17.60
N ASP A 154 -7.73 -19.27 -17.66
CA ASP A 154 -8.89 -20.17 -17.55
C ASP A 154 -9.16 -20.65 -16.12
N ALA A 155 -8.40 -20.14 -15.13
CA ALA A 155 -8.58 -20.49 -13.74
C ALA A 155 -9.97 -20.11 -13.24
N LYS A 156 -10.75 -21.11 -12.81
CA LYS A 156 -12.12 -20.92 -12.30
C LYS A 156 -12.20 -20.54 -10.83
N SER A 157 -11.13 -20.65 -10.09
CA SER A 157 -11.11 -20.32 -8.65
C SER A 157 -10.47 -18.96 -8.41
N ILE A 158 -11.23 -18.07 -7.79
CA ILE A 158 -10.77 -16.75 -7.38
C ILE A 158 -10.43 -16.82 -5.89
N VAL A 159 -9.20 -16.49 -5.54
CA VAL A 159 -8.79 -16.34 -4.14
C VAL A 159 -8.59 -14.86 -3.85
N PRO A 160 -9.55 -14.21 -3.14
CA PRO A 160 -9.40 -12.79 -2.81
C PRO A 160 -8.12 -12.51 -2.02
N PRO A 161 -7.49 -11.33 -2.17
CA PRO A 161 -6.24 -11.00 -1.49
C PRO A 161 -6.30 -11.14 0.04
N TRP A 162 -7.47 -10.89 0.63
CA TRP A 162 -7.70 -11.02 2.08
C TRP A 162 -7.88 -12.45 2.56
N CYS A 163 -7.97 -13.42 1.65
CA CYS A 163 -8.03 -14.85 1.97
C CYS A 163 -6.69 -15.56 1.72
N VAL A 164 -5.69 -14.87 1.19
CA VAL A 164 -4.37 -15.44 0.90
C VAL A 164 -3.52 -15.52 2.17
N GLU A 165 -3.03 -16.71 2.51
CA GLU A 165 -2.11 -16.88 3.64
C GLU A 165 -0.78 -16.15 3.42
N GLY A 166 -0.59 -15.04 4.16
CA GLY A 166 0.68 -14.33 4.24
C GLY A 166 1.64 -15.00 5.25
N ARG A 167 2.92 -14.65 5.18
CA ARG A 167 3.92 -15.10 6.19
C ARG A 167 3.52 -14.75 7.63
N ARG A 168 2.80 -13.65 7.81
CA ARG A 168 2.32 -13.17 9.10
C ARG A 168 1.19 -14.05 9.64
N ALA A 169 0.32 -14.61 8.77
CA ALA A 169 -0.75 -15.54 9.13
C ALA A 169 -0.20 -16.90 9.59
N LYS A 170 0.88 -17.40 9.00
CA LYS A 170 1.54 -18.66 9.43
C LYS A 170 2.06 -18.60 10.87
N ARG A 171 2.54 -17.43 11.32
CA ARG A 171 3.01 -17.21 12.70
C ARG A 171 1.89 -17.18 13.76
N LEU A 172 0.63 -17.01 13.33
CA LEU A 172 -0.54 -16.91 14.21
C LEU A 172 -1.19 -18.25 14.52
N LYS A 173 -0.81 -19.33 13.84
CA LYS A 173 -1.33 -20.70 14.08
C LYS A 173 -0.67 -21.41 15.28
N GLU A 174 0.14 -20.72 16.11
CA GLU A 174 0.74 -21.30 17.32
C GLU A 174 -0.27 -21.46 18.48
N PRO A 175 -0.12 -22.49 19.35
CA PRO A 175 -1.15 -22.91 20.31
C PRO A 175 -1.47 -21.87 21.37
N LYS A 176 -2.74 -21.81 21.78
CA LYS A 176 -3.34 -20.85 22.74
C LYS A 176 -2.69 -20.81 24.15
N ALA A 177 -1.95 -21.83 24.57
CA ALA A 177 -1.37 -21.92 25.91
C ALA A 177 -0.23 -20.91 26.19
N SER A 178 0.36 -20.32 25.17
CA SER A 178 1.45 -19.32 25.27
C SER A 178 0.97 -17.86 25.30
N ARG A 179 -0.33 -17.57 25.14
CA ARG A 179 -0.83 -16.21 24.89
C ARG A 179 -0.58 -15.24 26.05
N PHE A 180 -0.77 -15.64 27.30
CA PHE A 180 -0.58 -14.75 28.45
C PHE A 180 0.88 -14.44 28.75
N LYS A 181 1.78 -15.42 28.59
CA LYS A 181 3.23 -15.18 28.70
C LYS A 181 3.74 -14.26 27.58
N ASN A 182 3.18 -14.38 26.38
CA ASN A 182 3.58 -13.57 25.22
C ASN A 182 3.07 -12.12 25.28
N ILE A 183 1.95 -11.84 25.96
CA ILE A 183 1.44 -10.47 26.18
C ILE A 183 2.36 -9.70 27.13
N ALA A 184 2.76 -10.30 28.24
CA ALA A 184 3.69 -9.69 29.19
C ALA A 184 5.11 -9.53 28.60
N ALA A 185 5.57 -10.54 27.84
CA ALA A 185 6.84 -10.47 27.11
C ALA A 185 6.78 -9.44 25.96
N GLY A 186 5.64 -9.29 25.28
CA GLY A 186 5.42 -8.30 24.23
C GLY A 186 5.44 -6.87 24.75
N LEU A 187 4.79 -6.59 25.89
CA LEU A 187 4.87 -5.26 26.53
C LEU A 187 6.29 -4.95 27.02
N LYS A 188 6.96 -5.93 27.59
CA LYS A 188 8.36 -5.76 28.04
C LYS A 188 9.30 -5.54 26.87
N SER A 189 9.15 -6.29 25.76
CA SER A 189 9.95 -6.09 24.54
C SER A 189 9.65 -4.77 23.84
N GLN A 190 8.43 -4.21 23.97
CA GLN A 190 8.09 -2.88 23.45
C GLN A 190 8.78 -1.76 24.22
N LEU A 191 8.84 -1.88 25.55
CA LEU A 191 9.55 -0.92 26.40
C LEU A 191 11.08 -1.00 26.23
N GLU A 192 11.61 -2.19 25.97
CA GLU A 192 13.04 -2.42 25.76
C GLU A 192 13.51 -2.16 24.31
N ALA A 193 12.62 -2.33 23.33
CA ALA A 193 12.95 -2.15 21.90
C ALA A 193 12.99 -0.67 21.47
N THR A 194 12.21 0.21 22.09
CA THR A 194 12.17 1.63 21.70
C THR A 194 13.54 2.34 21.84
N PRO A 195 14.27 2.19 22.95
CA PRO A 195 15.63 2.75 23.07
C PRO A 195 16.62 2.06 22.12
N ARG A 196 16.45 0.76 21.88
CA ARG A 196 17.37 -0.02 21.03
C ARG A 196 17.19 0.30 19.54
N VAL A 197 15.96 0.46 19.07
CA VAL A 197 15.64 0.92 17.70
C VAL A 197 16.16 2.35 17.50
N MET A 198 15.96 3.24 18.46
CA MET A 198 16.51 4.61 18.42
C MET A 198 18.03 4.60 18.44
N TYR A 199 18.64 3.73 19.22
CA TYR A 199 20.10 3.57 19.29
C TYR A 199 20.67 2.98 17.98
N GLU A 200 20.06 1.96 17.40
CA GLU A 200 20.49 1.38 16.12
C GLU A 200 20.30 2.37 14.95
N LEU A 201 19.20 3.12 14.94
CA LEU A 201 19.01 4.24 14.01
C LEU A 201 20.10 5.31 14.18
N SER A 202 20.42 5.71 15.40
CA SER A 202 21.48 6.67 15.66
C SER A 202 22.88 6.16 15.28
N GLN A 203 23.16 4.88 15.52
CA GLN A 203 24.42 4.24 15.13
C GLN A 203 24.57 4.13 13.61
N THR A 204 23.48 3.82 12.91
CA THR A 204 23.47 3.77 11.43
C THR A 204 23.73 5.16 10.86
N VAL A 205 23.09 6.19 11.40
CA VAL A 205 23.31 7.60 11.02
C VAL A 205 24.75 8.04 11.31
N MET A 206 25.32 7.69 12.48
CA MET A 206 26.68 8.06 12.84
C MET A 206 27.74 7.33 12.03
N LYS A 207 27.51 6.04 11.66
CA LYS A 207 28.42 5.27 10.81
C LYS A 207 28.43 5.76 9.36
N ASP A 208 27.29 6.22 8.84
CA ASP A 208 27.17 6.72 7.48
C ASP A 208 27.74 8.14 7.31
N MET A 209 27.67 8.98 8.34
CA MET A 209 28.22 10.35 8.29
C MET A 209 29.75 10.41 8.12
N GLY A 210 30.47 9.33 8.37
CA GLY A 210 31.94 9.31 8.35
C GLY A 210 32.58 8.66 7.11
N ARG A 211 31.82 8.06 6.21
CA ARG A 211 32.37 7.16 5.17
C ARG A 211 32.28 7.64 3.73
N ASN A 212 31.43 8.59 3.40
CA ASN A 212 31.32 9.06 2.01
C ASN A 212 30.90 10.55 1.98
N PRO A 213 31.73 11.47 1.44
CA PRO A 213 31.41 12.88 1.36
C PRO A 213 30.20 13.18 0.46
N ASP A 214 29.83 12.27 -0.44
CA ASP A 214 28.66 12.40 -1.33
C ASP A 214 27.38 11.81 -0.73
N TYR A 215 27.45 11.23 0.46
CA TYR A 215 26.30 10.65 1.14
C TYR A 215 25.57 11.71 1.97
N VAL A 216 24.30 11.96 1.61
CA VAL A 216 23.43 12.87 2.34
C VAL A 216 22.49 12.04 3.24
N SER A 217 22.67 12.16 4.55
CA SER A 217 21.81 11.50 5.53
C SER A 217 20.36 11.96 5.41
N SER A 218 19.39 11.06 5.67
CA SER A 218 17.95 11.37 5.67
C SER A 218 17.59 12.57 6.56
N PHE A 219 18.37 12.84 7.61
CA PHE A 219 18.18 14.00 8.49
C PHE A 219 18.73 15.31 7.91
N GLN A 220 19.45 15.26 6.80
CA GLN A 220 20.00 16.44 6.10
C GLN A 220 19.15 16.86 4.90
N ALA A 221 17.96 16.25 4.75
CA ALA A 221 17.04 16.60 3.68
C ALA A 221 16.79 18.13 3.67
N PRO A 222 16.90 18.78 2.50
CA PRO A 222 16.67 20.20 2.41
C PRO A 222 15.19 20.51 2.63
N SER A 223 14.90 21.64 3.26
CA SER A 223 13.56 22.21 3.23
C SER A 223 13.22 22.61 1.79
N SER A 224 12.07 22.18 1.30
CA SER A 224 11.61 22.49 -0.06
C SER A 224 10.09 22.73 -0.06
N ILE A 225 9.54 23.21 -1.17
CA ILE A 225 8.08 23.36 -1.34
C ILE A 225 7.36 22.03 -1.25
N LEU A 226 8.04 20.89 -1.39
CA LEU A 226 7.48 19.55 -1.24
C LEU A 226 7.22 19.16 0.23
N ASN A 227 7.85 19.86 1.19
CA ASN A 227 7.75 19.62 2.63
C ASN A 227 6.73 20.53 3.33
N GLN A 228 5.86 21.18 2.59
CA GLN A 228 4.84 22.08 3.15
C GLN A 228 3.67 21.28 3.76
N ARG A 229 2.90 21.95 4.61
CA ARG A 229 1.63 21.41 5.10
C ARG A 229 0.69 21.18 3.91
N VAL A 230 0.18 19.96 3.80
CA VAL A 230 -0.75 19.55 2.74
C VAL A 230 -2.19 19.51 3.29
N SER A 231 -3.16 19.69 2.40
CA SER A 231 -4.58 19.47 2.70
C SER A 231 -4.88 17.96 2.75
N SER A 232 -6.11 17.59 3.10
CA SER A 232 -6.59 16.21 3.00
C SER A 232 -6.85 15.77 1.55
N SER A 233 -6.98 16.71 0.62
CA SER A 233 -7.26 16.40 -0.79
C SER A 233 -6.07 15.75 -1.47
N ARG A 234 -6.32 14.68 -2.21
CA ARG A 234 -5.33 14.00 -3.05
C ARG A 234 -5.73 14.13 -4.51
N ARG A 235 -4.75 14.08 -5.37
CA ARG A 235 -4.91 13.95 -6.82
C ARG A 235 -4.01 12.82 -7.27
N PHE A 236 -4.57 11.92 -8.05
CA PHE A 236 -3.84 10.80 -8.61
C PHE A 236 -3.68 11.02 -10.11
N ALA A 237 -2.46 10.85 -10.61
CA ALA A 237 -2.14 10.84 -12.02
C ALA A 237 -1.30 9.61 -12.33
N ALA A 238 -1.53 8.99 -13.47
CA ALA A 238 -0.77 7.83 -13.92
C ALA A 238 -0.40 8.00 -15.40
N GLN A 239 0.80 7.55 -15.73
CA GLN A 239 1.35 7.51 -17.09
C GLN A 239 1.96 6.14 -17.31
N SER A 240 1.64 5.51 -18.43
CA SER A 240 2.27 4.25 -18.82
C SER A 240 3.49 4.50 -19.68
N TYR A 241 4.55 3.75 -19.43
CA TYR A 241 5.77 3.77 -20.23
C TYR A 241 6.05 2.35 -20.75
N GLU A 242 6.54 2.27 -21.97
CA GLU A 242 6.90 1.00 -22.57
C GLU A 242 8.10 0.36 -21.84
N PHE A 243 7.87 -0.79 -21.19
CA PHE A 243 8.89 -1.47 -20.40
C PHE A 243 10.13 -1.84 -21.21
N ALA A 244 9.94 -2.32 -22.45
CA ALA A 244 11.03 -2.69 -23.34
C ALA A 244 12.01 -1.53 -23.58
N ARG A 245 11.50 -0.29 -23.70
CA ARG A 245 12.32 0.91 -23.83
C ARG A 245 13.18 1.16 -22.60
N LEU A 246 12.57 1.08 -21.41
CA LEU A 246 13.28 1.27 -20.13
C LEU A 246 14.34 0.18 -19.92
N HIS A 247 13.99 -1.07 -20.20
CA HIS A 247 14.92 -2.20 -20.10
C HIS A 247 16.12 -2.06 -21.06
N LYS A 248 15.89 -1.61 -22.30
CA LYS A 248 16.96 -1.34 -23.28
C LYS A 248 17.94 -0.29 -22.76
N ILE A 249 17.42 0.80 -22.17
CA ILE A 249 18.25 1.88 -21.59
C ILE A 249 19.06 1.33 -20.41
N ALA A 250 18.41 0.62 -19.47
CA ALA A 250 19.07 0.04 -18.31
C ALA A 250 20.22 -0.88 -18.73
N LYS A 251 19.98 -1.76 -19.70
CA LYS A 251 21.01 -2.68 -20.24
C LYS A 251 22.15 -1.94 -20.92
N ALA A 252 21.85 -0.89 -21.68
CA ALA A 252 22.88 -0.10 -22.37
C ALA A 252 23.80 0.66 -21.39
N LEU A 253 23.26 1.08 -20.23
CA LEU A 253 23.99 1.80 -19.20
C LEU A 253 24.58 0.88 -18.13
N GLY A 254 24.29 -0.43 -18.13
CA GLY A 254 24.75 -1.37 -17.11
C GLY A 254 24.14 -1.11 -15.72
N VAL A 255 22.92 -0.56 -15.67
CA VAL A 255 22.19 -0.21 -14.43
C VAL A 255 20.90 -1.01 -14.29
N THR A 256 20.23 -0.90 -13.12
CA THR A 256 18.95 -1.56 -12.89
C THR A 256 17.78 -0.73 -13.43
N ILE A 257 16.62 -1.39 -13.63
CA ILE A 257 15.36 -0.66 -13.95
C ILE A 257 15.02 0.34 -12.85
N ASN A 258 15.29 0.00 -11.58
CA ASN A 258 15.05 0.90 -10.46
C ASN A 258 15.86 2.20 -10.58
N ASP A 259 17.11 2.12 -11.03
CA ASP A 259 17.95 3.30 -11.26
C ASP A 259 17.36 4.19 -12.36
N ILE A 260 16.82 3.60 -13.43
CA ILE A 260 16.14 4.36 -14.50
C ILE A 260 14.87 5.04 -13.96
N VAL A 261 14.06 4.35 -13.15
CA VAL A 261 12.86 4.95 -12.53
C VAL A 261 13.25 6.10 -11.62
N LEU A 262 14.26 5.94 -10.77
CA LEU A 262 14.75 7.01 -9.90
C LEU A 262 15.30 8.20 -10.70
N ALA A 263 16.01 7.95 -11.80
CA ALA A 263 16.49 9.01 -12.68
C ALA A 263 15.34 9.82 -13.32
N ILE A 264 14.29 9.13 -13.81
CA ILE A 264 13.08 9.78 -14.35
C ILE A 264 12.40 10.63 -13.28
N CYS A 265 12.18 10.09 -12.08
CA CYS A 265 11.57 10.81 -10.98
C CYS A 265 12.41 12.03 -10.57
N SER A 266 13.72 11.87 -10.46
CA SER A 266 14.65 12.96 -10.12
C SER A 266 14.64 14.07 -11.17
N GLY A 267 14.65 13.71 -12.45
CA GLY A 267 14.56 14.67 -13.55
C GLY A 267 13.24 15.46 -13.51
N ALA A 268 12.12 14.78 -13.38
CA ALA A 268 10.80 15.40 -13.30
C ALA A 268 10.68 16.35 -12.09
N LEU A 269 11.13 15.93 -10.92
CA LEU A 269 11.14 16.77 -9.71
C LEU A 269 12.06 18.00 -9.89
N ARG A 270 13.22 17.81 -10.49
CA ARG A 270 14.15 18.92 -10.77
C ARG A 270 13.51 19.96 -11.68
N GLU A 271 12.91 19.55 -12.80
CA GLU A 271 12.24 20.46 -13.72
C GLU A 271 11.07 21.19 -13.06
N TYR A 272 10.26 20.47 -12.28
CA TYR A 272 9.17 21.06 -11.52
C TYR A 272 9.68 22.13 -10.54
N LEU A 273 10.68 21.81 -9.75
CA LEU A 273 11.25 22.74 -8.75
C LEU A 273 11.91 23.96 -9.42
N LEU A 274 12.55 23.78 -10.58
CA LEU A 274 13.06 24.89 -11.40
C LEU A 274 11.93 25.79 -11.89
N SER A 275 10.83 25.21 -12.39
CA SER A 275 9.67 25.99 -12.86
C SER A 275 9.02 26.82 -11.74
N GLN A 276 9.18 26.40 -10.49
CA GLN A 276 8.71 27.12 -9.30
C GLN A 276 9.77 28.04 -8.68
N ASN A 277 10.95 28.19 -9.28
CA ASN A 277 12.11 28.90 -8.69
C ASN A 277 12.46 28.41 -7.26
N ALA A 278 12.27 27.14 -6.99
CA ALA A 278 12.35 26.52 -5.67
C ALA A 278 13.32 25.32 -5.60
N LEU A 279 14.25 25.18 -6.55
CA LEU A 279 15.23 24.11 -6.51
C LEU A 279 16.19 24.28 -5.32
N PRO A 280 16.25 23.33 -4.38
CA PRO A 280 17.15 23.41 -3.26
C PRO A 280 18.61 23.24 -3.69
N ARG A 281 19.54 23.82 -2.92
CA ARG A 281 20.99 23.69 -3.17
C ARG A 281 21.53 22.31 -2.80
N LYS A 282 20.85 21.60 -1.89
CA LYS A 282 21.20 20.24 -1.47
C LYS A 282 20.35 19.22 -2.20
N PRO A 283 20.84 17.98 -2.43
CA PRO A 283 20.05 16.93 -3.08
C PRO A 283 18.80 16.57 -2.27
N LEU A 284 17.72 16.24 -3.00
CA LEU A 284 16.53 15.63 -2.40
C LEU A 284 16.86 14.21 -1.95
N ILE A 285 16.17 13.75 -0.92
CA ILE A 285 16.32 12.39 -0.39
C ILE A 285 15.02 11.63 -0.63
N ALA A 286 15.14 10.47 -1.29
CA ALA A 286 14.07 9.51 -1.45
C ALA A 286 14.21 8.40 -0.39
N MET A 287 13.06 7.97 0.18
CA MET A 287 13.00 6.85 1.14
C MET A 287 12.12 5.73 0.56
#